data_2bd57433753db523e1a6d051489db26a
#
_entry.id   2bd57433753db523e1a6d051489db26a
#
_cell.length_a   1.000
_cell.length_b   1.000
_cell.length_c   1.000
_cell.angle_alpha   90.00
_cell.angle_beta   90.00
_cell.angle_gamma   90.00
#
_symmetry.space_group_name_H-M   'P 1'
#
loop_
_entity.id
_entity.type
_entity.pdbx_description
1 polymer ?
#
loop_
_entity_poly.entity_id
_entity_poly.type
_entity_poly.pdbx_seq_one_letter_code
_entity_poly.pdbx_strand_id
1 'polypeptide(L)'
;MFTQLAFASLLAAIPLARATPNVTAKVLPSEDCSSYPGYDATTNTAGPWTIQLVDSDNVAIEGFSDTSVYSISFNPGTDHKPSLRWGSITFPTRNDIAKNPLKCEGGVLKGLVPTDLTAAGAPTSYQWTPLVLSIYPYDAALMWKIDGETPQIFEHYVGDVKQDGVFLGGYNTSTSWGLKYYDADVGSSGQDYYYTRLLGPNSADPTTGAPLSANETTAFIKISE
;
A
#
# COMPACT_ATOMS: atom_id res chain seq x y z
N MET A 1 43.38 45.58 20.06
CA MET A 1 42.18 45.30 19.25
C MET A 1 42.24 43.85 18.92
N PHE A 2 41.56 42.95 19.71
CA PHE A 2 41.59 41.50 19.52
C PHE A 2 40.27 41.09 18.87
N THR A 3 40.36 40.60 17.64
CA THR A 3 39.21 40.09 16.89
C THR A 3 38.99 38.64 17.30
N GLN A 4 37.89 38.34 18.02
CA GLN A 4 37.46 36.98 18.30
C GLN A 4 36.75 36.40 17.05
N LEU A 5 37.33 35.36 16.45
CA LEU A 5 36.68 34.54 15.45
C LEU A 5 35.75 33.52 16.17
N ALA A 6 34.47 33.70 16.02
CA ALA A 6 33.48 32.70 16.46
C ALA A 6 33.39 31.59 15.41
N PHE A 7 33.79 30.37 15.76
CA PHE A 7 33.54 29.16 14.97
C PHE A 7 32.11 28.70 15.23
N ALA A 8 31.25 28.86 14.25
CA ALA A 8 29.93 28.24 14.26
C ALA A 8 30.08 26.78 13.78
N SER A 9 29.99 25.84 14.71
CA SER A 9 29.93 24.40 14.38
C SER A 9 28.58 24.07 13.78
N LEU A 10 28.54 23.82 12.48
CA LEU A 10 27.36 23.26 11.79
C LEU A 10 27.28 21.78 12.16
N LEU A 11 26.42 21.41 13.10
CA LEU A 11 26.06 20.02 13.33
C LEU A 11 25.14 19.59 12.14
N ALA A 12 25.71 18.88 11.18
CA ALA A 12 24.93 18.17 10.18
C ALA A 12 24.15 17.06 10.90
N ALA A 13 22.82 17.18 10.97
CA ALA A 13 21.96 16.12 11.41
C ALA A 13 22.04 14.98 10.37
N ILE A 14 22.76 13.91 10.72
CA ILE A 14 22.76 12.68 9.93
C ILE A 14 21.39 12.08 10.13
N PRO A 15 20.57 11.87 9.08
CA PRO A 15 19.32 11.14 9.21
C PRO A 15 19.66 9.72 9.69
N LEU A 16 19.23 9.38 10.90
CA LEU A 16 19.30 8.01 11.40
C LEU A 16 18.36 7.17 10.51
N ALA A 17 18.94 6.24 9.76
CA ALA A 17 18.16 5.24 9.08
C ALA A 17 17.34 4.47 10.13
N ARG A 18 16.02 4.57 10.04
CA ARG A 18 15.09 3.85 10.92
C ARG A 18 14.89 2.47 10.31
N ALA A 19 15.15 1.42 11.05
CA ALA A 19 14.79 0.07 10.62
C ALA A 19 13.30 -0.16 10.94
N THR A 20 12.59 -0.79 10.01
CA THR A 20 11.24 -1.30 10.27
C THR A 20 11.30 -2.23 11.50
N PRO A 21 10.44 -2.05 12.52
CA PRO A 21 10.50 -2.84 13.72
C PRO A 21 10.20 -4.32 13.44
N ASN A 22 10.83 -5.21 14.19
CA ASN A 22 10.47 -6.61 14.17
C ASN A 22 9.16 -6.81 14.93
N VAL A 23 8.10 -7.18 14.22
CA VAL A 23 6.78 -7.41 14.77
C VAL A 23 6.39 -8.88 14.73
N THR A 24 5.61 -9.32 15.72
CA THR A 24 4.85 -10.57 15.63
C THR A 24 3.45 -10.23 15.13
N ALA A 25 3.12 -10.70 13.94
CA ALA A 25 1.80 -10.52 13.33
C ALA A 25 0.88 -11.67 13.76
N LYS A 26 -0.33 -11.32 14.24
CA LYS A 26 -1.40 -12.29 14.54
C LYS A 26 -2.57 -12.02 13.61
N VAL A 27 -2.96 -13.03 12.84
CA VAL A 27 -4.09 -12.92 11.93
C VAL A 27 -5.39 -12.70 12.70
N LEU A 28 -6.20 -11.78 12.21
CA LEU A 28 -7.56 -11.55 12.70
C LEU A 28 -8.56 -12.34 11.84
N PRO A 29 -9.70 -12.77 12.43
CA PRO A 29 -10.79 -13.35 11.65
C PRO A 29 -11.26 -12.41 10.53
N SER A 30 -11.51 -12.96 9.36
CA SER A 30 -11.92 -12.20 8.17
C SER A 30 -13.11 -12.81 7.41
N GLU A 31 -13.82 -13.77 8.02
CA GLU A 31 -15.03 -14.36 7.44
C GLU A 31 -16.17 -13.33 7.33
N ASP A 32 -16.12 -12.29 8.15
CA ASP A 32 -16.99 -11.12 8.11
C ASP A 32 -16.18 -9.84 8.30
N CYS A 33 -16.83 -8.69 8.50
CA CYS A 33 -16.15 -7.42 8.69
C CYS A 33 -15.88 -7.05 10.16
N SER A 34 -16.18 -7.94 11.14
CA SER A 34 -16.18 -7.62 12.57
C SER A 34 -14.81 -7.24 13.14
N SER A 35 -13.73 -7.69 12.51
CA SER A 35 -12.36 -7.36 12.93
C SER A 35 -11.82 -6.04 12.34
N TYR A 36 -12.58 -5.40 11.45
CA TYR A 36 -12.21 -4.11 10.88
C TYR A 36 -12.71 -2.95 11.73
N PRO A 37 -12.01 -1.81 11.74
CA PRO A 37 -12.45 -0.61 12.43
C PRO A 37 -13.82 -0.11 11.92
N GLY A 38 -14.65 0.43 12.81
CA GLY A 38 -15.94 1.00 12.46
C GLY A 38 -16.96 -0.01 11.95
N TYR A 39 -16.90 -1.25 12.45
CA TYR A 39 -17.82 -2.31 12.06
C TYR A 39 -19.27 -2.02 12.43
N ASP A 40 -20.17 -2.17 11.46
CA ASP A 40 -21.62 -2.15 11.65
C ASP A 40 -22.19 -3.56 11.46
N ALA A 41 -22.61 -4.18 12.56
CA ALA A 41 -23.18 -5.52 12.56
C ALA A 41 -24.54 -5.61 11.81
N THR A 42 -25.25 -4.49 11.63
CA THR A 42 -26.56 -4.47 10.95
C THR A 42 -26.39 -4.70 9.45
N THR A 43 -25.32 -4.17 8.88
CA THR A 43 -25.04 -4.22 7.45
C THR A 43 -23.92 -5.20 7.10
N ASN A 44 -23.23 -5.75 8.09
CA ASN A 44 -21.97 -6.50 7.93
C ASN A 44 -20.95 -5.73 7.08
N THR A 45 -20.78 -4.43 7.40
CA THR A 45 -19.83 -3.55 6.74
C THR A 45 -18.91 -2.87 7.75
N ALA A 46 -17.72 -2.46 7.30
CA ALA A 46 -16.82 -1.60 8.06
C ALA A 46 -16.16 -0.59 7.12
N GLY A 47 -15.96 0.63 7.60
CA GLY A 47 -15.44 1.73 6.77
C GLY A 47 -16.55 2.69 6.28
N PRO A 48 -16.28 3.57 5.30
CA PRO A 48 -15.02 3.64 4.54
C PRO A 48 -13.85 4.24 5.31
N TRP A 49 -12.65 3.78 5.02
CA TRP A 49 -11.39 4.30 5.57
C TRP A 49 -10.33 4.43 4.48
N THR A 50 -9.20 4.99 4.88
CA THR A 50 -7.97 4.97 4.07
C THR A 50 -6.97 4.00 4.67
N ILE A 51 -5.85 3.79 4.00
CA ILE A 51 -4.70 3.06 4.53
C ILE A 51 -3.52 4.01 4.67
N GLN A 52 -2.65 3.73 5.62
CA GLN A 52 -1.51 4.56 5.96
C GLN A 52 -0.24 3.72 6.05
N LEU A 53 0.87 4.28 5.53
CA LEU A 53 2.20 3.74 5.72
C LEU A 53 2.69 4.08 7.11
N VAL A 54 3.11 3.07 7.86
CA VAL A 54 3.65 3.26 9.22
C VAL A 54 4.90 2.42 9.41
N ASP A 55 5.74 2.86 10.35
CA ASP A 55 7.00 2.20 10.69
C ASP A 55 7.91 1.97 9.48
N SER A 56 7.93 2.93 8.58
CA SER A 56 8.78 2.88 7.39
C SER A 56 10.26 3.05 7.76
N ASP A 57 11.13 2.32 7.05
CA ASP A 57 12.57 2.57 7.08
C ASP A 57 12.96 3.85 6.32
N ASN A 58 12.04 4.40 5.53
CA ASN A 58 12.15 5.70 4.89
C ASN A 58 11.24 6.72 5.58
N VAL A 59 11.81 7.58 6.43
CA VAL A 59 11.06 8.59 7.18
C VAL A 59 10.31 9.59 6.30
N ALA A 60 10.69 9.75 5.04
CA ALA A 60 10.03 10.67 4.13
C ALA A 60 8.62 10.23 3.72
N ILE A 61 8.31 8.94 3.85
CA ILE A 61 6.98 8.38 3.53
C ILE A 61 6.22 7.93 4.77
N GLU A 62 6.78 8.11 5.96
CA GLU A 62 6.07 7.80 7.21
C GLU A 62 4.78 8.59 7.30
N GLY A 63 3.69 7.91 7.53
CA GLY A 63 2.37 8.53 7.64
C GLY A 63 1.67 8.83 6.31
N PHE A 64 2.24 8.50 5.16
CA PHE A 64 1.54 8.63 3.88
C PHE A 64 0.26 7.84 3.90
N SER A 65 -0.86 8.52 3.65
CA SER A 65 -2.20 7.94 3.68
C SER A 65 -3.01 8.24 2.41
N ASP A 66 -2.45 9.00 1.49
CA ASP A 66 -3.10 9.27 0.22
C ASP A 66 -2.90 8.06 -0.69
N THR A 67 -3.97 7.33 -0.95
CA THR A 67 -3.94 6.22 -1.89
C THR A 67 -4.42 6.68 -3.24
N SER A 68 -3.73 6.26 -4.28
CA SER A 68 -4.15 6.42 -5.66
C SER A 68 -4.42 5.07 -6.28
N VAL A 69 -5.14 5.10 -7.38
CA VAL A 69 -5.44 3.93 -8.16
C VAL A 69 -4.65 4.02 -9.46
N TYR A 70 -3.71 3.11 -9.63
CA TYR A 70 -3.05 2.94 -10.91
C TYR A 70 -3.84 1.95 -11.77
N SER A 71 -4.49 2.45 -12.82
CA SER A 71 -5.20 1.63 -13.80
C SER A 71 -4.29 1.30 -14.96
N ILE A 72 -3.97 0.03 -15.14
CA ILE A 72 -3.36 -0.44 -16.37
C ILE A 72 -4.48 -0.98 -17.27
N SER A 73 -4.56 -0.47 -18.50
CA SER A 73 -5.37 -1.10 -19.53
C SER A 73 -4.60 -2.30 -20.04
N PHE A 74 -4.97 -3.49 -19.61
CA PHE A 74 -4.44 -4.71 -20.23
C PHE A 74 -5.22 -4.98 -21.51
N ASN A 75 -4.50 -5.11 -22.61
CA ASN A 75 -5.03 -5.47 -23.91
C ASN A 75 -4.56 -6.88 -24.27
N PRO A 76 -5.25 -7.94 -23.83
CA PRO A 76 -4.86 -9.30 -24.17
C PRO A 76 -5.24 -9.59 -25.61
N GLY A 77 -4.31 -9.32 -26.53
CA GLY A 77 -4.48 -9.67 -27.95
C GLY A 77 -5.55 -8.85 -28.69
N THR A 78 -6.15 -9.43 -29.72
CA THR A 78 -7.05 -8.76 -30.67
C THR A 78 -8.47 -8.49 -30.13
N ASP A 79 -8.82 -9.02 -28.97
CA ASP A 79 -10.12 -8.78 -28.33
C ASP A 79 -10.04 -7.58 -27.39
N HIS A 80 -10.14 -6.41 -27.95
CA HIS A 80 -10.18 -5.12 -27.27
C HIS A 80 -11.46 -4.99 -26.43
N LYS A 81 -11.57 -5.69 -25.30
CA LYS A 81 -12.69 -5.51 -24.37
C LYS A 81 -12.34 -4.44 -23.35
N PRO A 82 -12.95 -3.25 -23.42
CA PRO A 82 -12.75 -2.17 -22.43
C PRO A 82 -13.08 -2.59 -20.99
N SER A 83 -13.79 -3.71 -20.80
CA SER A 83 -14.27 -4.22 -19.53
C SER A 83 -13.24 -4.96 -18.67
N LEU A 84 -12.02 -5.19 -19.15
CA LEU A 84 -10.96 -5.91 -18.44
C LEU A 84 -9.87 -4.98 -17.88
N ARG A 85 -10.24 -3.81 -17.40
CA ARG A 85 -9.29 -2.95 -16.70
C ARG A 85 -9.03 -3.49 -15.30
N TRP A 86 -7.77 -3.75 -15.03
CA TRP A 86 -7.27 -4.06 -13.71
C TRP A 86 -6.31 -2.96 -13.24
N GLY A 87 -5.98 -2.93 -11.99
CA GLY A 87 -5.04 -1.97 -11.46
C GLY A 87 -4.63 -2.30 -10.04
N SER A 88 -3.76 -1.49 -9.48
CA SER A 88 -3.23 -1.63 -8.14
C SER A 88 -3.45 -0.38 -7.31
N ILE A 89 -3.51 -0.57 -6.00
CA ILE A 89 -3.45 0.51 -5.02
C ILE A 89 -1.99 0.96 -4.89
N THR A 90 -1.75 2.25 -4.97
CA THR A 90 -0.43 2.89 -4.86
C THR A 90 -0.49 4.04 -3.86
N PHE A 91 0.67 4.53 -3.41
CA PHE A 91 0.78 5.73 -2.60
C PHE A 91 1.41 6.85 -3.44
N PRO A 92 0.68 7.91 -3.79
CA PRO A 92 1.25 9.06 -4.48
C PRO A 92 2.17 9.85 -3.54
N THR A 93 3.13 10.54 -4.10
CA THR A 93 4.00 11.47 -3.34
C THR A 93 3.32 12.81 -3.04
N ARG A 94 2.17 13.04 -3.65
CA ARG A 94 1.33 14.23 -3.44
C ARG A 94 0.23 13.92 -2.42
N ASN A 95 0.00 14.86 -1.52
CA ASN A 95 -1.04 14.79 -0.48
C ASN A 95 -2.29 15.65 -0.78
N ASP A 96 -2.33 16.29 -1.95
CA ASP A 96 -3.45 17.10 -2.44
C ASP A 96 -4.40 16.33 -3.38
N ILE A 97 -4.18 15.03 -3.53
CA ILE A 97 -5.00 14.14 -4.35
C ILE A 97 -6.11 13.54 -3.49
N ALA A 98 -7.29 13.37 -4.07
CA ALA A 98 -8.38 12.69 -3.41
C ALA A 98 -7.98 11.24 -3.09
N LYS A 99 -8.18 10.85 -1.82
CA LYS A 99 -7.91 9.50 -1.34
C LYS A 99 -8.91 8.51 -1.91
N ASN A 100 -8.42 7.34 -2.29
CA ASN A 100 -9.29 6.24 -2.67
C ASN A 100 -9.72 5.47 -1.41
N PRO A 101 -10.98 5.56 -0.99
CA PRO A 101 -11.43 4.88 0.21
C PRO A 101 -11.50 3.37 -0.01
N LEU A 102 -11.28 2.64 1.08
CA LEU A 102 -11.47 1.22 1.18
C LEU A 102 -12.61 0.92 2.17
N LYS A 103 -13.25 -0.22 2.03
CA LYS A 103 -14.22 -0.75 3.01
C LYS A 103 -14.17 -2.28 3.05
N CYS A 104 -14.66 -2.85 4.13
CA CYS A 104 -15.07 -4.26 4.16
C CYS A 104 -16.58 -4.36 3.97
N GLU A 105 -17.03 -5.31 3.18
CA GLU A 105 -18.45 -5.64 3.01
C GLU A 105 -18.63 -7.15 2.82
N GLY A 106 -19.35 -7.77 3.76
CA GLY A 106 -19.57 -9.21 3.74
C GLY A 106 -18.28 -10.04 3.81
N GLY A 107 -17.27 -9.59 4.58
CA GLY A 107 -15.97 -10.26 4.70
C GLY A 107 -14.99 -9.95 3.55
N VAL A 108 -15.37 -9.11 2.59
CA VAL A 108 -14.54 -8.80 1.42
C VAL A 108 -14.00 -7.38 1.51
N LEU A 109 -12.67 -7.24 1.45
CA LEU A 109 -12.03 -5.94 1.32
C LEU A 109 -12.28 -5.39 -0.09
N LYS A 110 -12.80 -4.17 -0.18
CA LYS A 110 -13.11 -3.49 -1.43
C LYS A 110 -12.47 -2.10 -1.48
N GLY A 111 -12.03 -1.69 -2.67
CA GLY A 111 -11.62 -0.32 -2.96
C GLY A 111 -12.64 0.38 -3.87
N LEU A 112 -12.81 1.69 -3.68
CA LEU A 112 -13.57 2.51 -4.60
C LEU A 112 -12.67 2.87 -5.78
N VAL A 113 -12.76 2.11 -6.86
CA VAL A 113 -11.84 2.18 -7.99
C VAL A 113 -12.54 2.62 -9.27
N PRO A 114 -11.84 3.30 -10.21
CA PRO A 114 -12.42 3.68 -11.48
C PRO A 114 -12.69 2.44 -12.33
N THR A 115 -13.89 2.35 -12.87
CA THR A 115 -14.30 1.25 -13.74
C THR A 115 -14.33 1.64 -15.21
N ASP A 116 -14.53 2.92 -15.49
CA ASP A 116 -14.54 3.48 -16.82
C ASP A 116 -13.66 4.72 -16.89
N LEU A 117 -12.99 4.87 -18.03
CA LEU A 117 -12.14 6.02 -18.32
C LEU A 117 -12.52 6.63 -19.66
N THR A 118 -12.35 7.94 -19.79
CA THR A 118 -12.37 8.62 -21.09
C THR A 118 -11.23 8.14 -21.98
N ALA A 119 -11.25 8.51 -23.24
CA ALA A 119 -10.12 8.26 -24.16
C ALA A 119 -8.81 8.92 -23.67
N ALA A 120 -8.90 10.02 -22.90
CA ALA A 120 -7.76 10.68 -22.28
C ALA A 120 -7.33 10.08 -20.93
N GLY A 121 -7.95 8.96 -20.49
CA GLY A 121 -7.62 8.28 -19.23
C GLY A 121 -8.25 8.86 -17.97
N ALA A 122 -9.12 9.87 -18.07
CA ALA A 122 -9.82 10.41 -16.91
C ALA A 122 -10.95 9.49 -16.45
N PRO A 123 -11.11 9.21 -15.14
CA PRO A 123 -12.20 8.40 -14.61
C PRO A 123 -13.57 9.01 -14.91
N THR A 124 -14.52 8.18 -15.34
CA THR A 124 -15.94 8.57 -15.58
C THR A 124 -16.90 7.90 -14.62
N SER A 125 -16.51 6.78 -14.03
CA SER A 125 -17.29 6.10 -12.99
C SER A 125 -16.39 5.40 -11.98
N TYR A 126 -16.91 5.22 -10.75
CA TYR A 126 -16.24 4.52 -9.67
C TYR A 126 -17.15 3.44 -9.10
N GLN A 127 -16.61 2.30 -8.75
CA GLN A 127 -17.34 1.19 -8.12
C GLN A 127 -16.53 0.57 -6.99
N TRP A 128 -17.25 0.11 -5.96
CA TRP A 128 -16.68 -0.74 -4.92
C TRP A 128 -16.31 -2.10 -5.51
N THR A 129 -15.04 -2.37 -5.67
CA THR A 129 -14.52 -3.56 -6.32
C THR A 129 -13.66 -4.37 -5.35
N PRO A 130 -13.83 -5.70 -5.28
CA PRO A 130 -12.99 -6.55 -4.46
C PRO A 130 -11.51 -6.33 -4.74
N LEU A 131 -10.71 -6.27 -3.68
CA LEU A 131 -9.26 -6.22 -3.74
C LEU A 131 -8.70 -7.61 -3.44
N VAL A 132 -7.66 -7.97 -4.16
CA VAL A 132 -6.91 -9.22 -4.01
C VAL A 132 -5.41 -8.93 -3.99
N LEU A 133 -4.64 -9.83 -3.42
CA LEU A 133 -3.19 -9.87 -3.60
C LEU A 133 -2.89 -10.66 -4.87
N SER A 134 -2.11 -10.11 -5.77
CA SER A 134 -1.71 -10.81 -6.98
C SER A 134 -0.94 -12.10 -6.64
N ILE A 135 -1.07 -13.11 -7.49
CA ILE A 135 -0.46 -14.43 -7.29
C ILE A 135 1.04 -14.47 -7.62
N TYR A 136 1.61 -13.37 -8.08
CA TYR A 136 3.03 -13.27 -8.39
C TYR A 136 3.83 -13.08 -7.10
N PRO A 137 4.60 -14.07 -6.62
CA PRO A 137 5.21 -14.01 -5.29
C PRO A 137 6.23 -12.87 -5.13
N TYR A 138 6.84 -12.44 -6.21
CA TYR A 138 7.78 -11.29 -6.22
C TYR A 138 7.07 -9.94 -6.45
N ASP A 139 5.75 -9.95 -6.73
CA ASP A 139 4.97 -8.75 -7.04
C ASP A 139 3.52 -8.90 -6.54
N ALA A 140 3.37 -9.27 -5.28
CA ALA A 140 2.07 -9.46 -4.64
C ALA A 140 1.44 -8.12 -4.26
N ALA A 141 1.06 -7.32 -5.26
CA ALA A 141 0.41 -6.03 -5.07
C ALA A 141 -1.07 -6.17 -4.67
N LEU A 142 -1.58 -5.14 -4.00
CA LEU A 142 -3.01 -5.03 -3.72
C LEU A 142 -3.74 -4.54 -4.98
N MET A 143 -4.51 -5.41 -5.62
CA MET A 143 -5.04 -5.22 -6.97
C MET A 143 -6.53 -5.52 -7.05
N TRP A 144 -7.15 -5.17 -8.17
CA TRP A 144 -8.54 -5.53 -8.49
C TRP A 144 -8.68 -6.08 -9.91
N LYS A 145 -9.77 -6.84 -10.15
CA LYS A 145 -10.11 -7.47 -11.43
C LYS A 145 -9.03 -8.38 -12.01
N ILE A 146 -8.29 -9.05 -11.14
CA ILE A 146 -7.38 -10.16 -11.46
C ILE A 146 -7.68 -11.33 -10.53
N ASP A 147 -7.17 -12.49 -10.86
CA ASP A 147 -7.12 -13.62 -9.95
C ASP A 147 -6.05 -13.37 -8.87
N GLY A 148 -6.39 -13.68 -7.64
CA GLY A 148 -5.49 -13.44 -6.53
C GLY A 148 -5.99 -14.03 -5.22
N GLU A 149 -5.20 -13.87 -4.17
CA GLU A 149 -5.58 -14.29 -2.83
C GLU A 149 -6.25 -13.17 -2.05
N THR A 150 -7.11 -13.54 -1.12
CA THR A 150 -7.77 -12.57 -0.23
C THR A 150 -6.74 -11.93 0.68
N PRO A 151 -6.67 -10.58 0.74
CA PRO A 151 -5.87 -9.89 1.74
C PRO A 151 -6.36 -10.26 3.14
N GLN A 152 -5.40 -10.39 4.05
CA GLN A 152 -5.68 -10.67 5.45
C GLN A 152 -5.42 -9.44 6.32
N ILE A 153 -5.98 -9.42 7.51
CA ILE A 153 -5.76 -8.38 8.50
C ILE A 153 -5.14 -8.93 9.75
N PHE A 154 -4.35 -8.10 10.42
CA PHE A 154 -3.49 -8.53 11.51
C PHE A 154 -3.48 -7.53 12.65
N GLU A 155 -3.24 -8.04 13.86
CA GLU A 155 -2.68 -7.28 14.96
C GLU A 155 -1.15 -7.39 14.94
N HIS A 156 -0.47 -6.31 15.27
CA HIS A 156 0.98 -6.30 15.45
C HIS A 156 1.36 -6.25 16.93
N TYR A 157 2.43 -6.93 17.27
CA TYR A 157 3.04 -6.93 18.60
C TYR A 157 4.54 -6.65 18.48
N VAL A 158 5.06 -5.72 19.27
CA VAL A 158 6.49 -5.51 19.47
C VAL A 158 6.83 -6.08 20.85
N GLY A 159 7.52 -7.22 20.89
CA GLY A 159 7.57 -8.05 22.07
C GLY A 159 6.16 -8.50 22.46
N ASP A 160 5.75 -8.22 23.70
CA ASP A 160 4.40 -8.54 24.21
C ASP A 160 3.42 -7.35 24.11
N VAL A 161 3.85 -6.22 23.56
CA VAL A 161 3.03 -4.99 23.47
C VAL A 161 2.29 -4.94 22.15
N LYS A 162 0.95 -5.03 22.23
CA LYS A 162 0.08 -4.84 21.08
C LYS A 162 0.22 -3.41 20.56
N GLN A 163 0.42 -3.28 19.24
CA GLN A 163 0.43 -2.01 18.55
C GLN A 163 -1.00 -1.57 18.22
N ASP A 164 -1.21 -0.26 18.20
CA ASP A 164 -2.51 0.31 17.87
C ASP A 164 -2.82 0.17 16.38
N GLY A 165 -4.04 -0.29 16.07
CA GLY A 165 -4.60 -0.40 14.74
C GLY A 165 -4.68 -1.81 14.18
N VAL A 166 -5.16 -1.88 12.94
CA VAL A 166 -5.31 -3.09 12.14
C VAL A 166 -4.43 -2.95 10.91
N PHE A 167 -3.67 -4.01 10.60
CA PHE A 167 -2.66 -3.98 9.54
C PHE A 167 -3.03 -4.91 8.40
N LEU A 168 -2.77 -4.49 7.18
CA LEU A 168 -2.97 -5.30 5.98
C LEU A 168 -1.77 -6.21 5.73
N GLY A 169 -2.06 -7.41 5.26
CA GLY A 169 -1.06 -8.39 4.86
C GLY A 169 -1.69 -9.57 4.13
N GLY A 170 -1.02 -10.69 4.15
CA GLY A 170 -1.50 -11.91 3.48
C GLY A 170 -0.53 -13.08 3.65
N TYR A 171 -0.19 -13.74 2.59
CA TYR A 171 0.62 -14.96 2.50
C TYR A 171 1.54 -15.21 3.70
N ASN A 172 1.45 -16.39 4.30
CA ASN A 172 2.34 -16.83 5.38
C ASN A 172 2.47 -15.84 6.53
N THR A 173 1.38 -15.15 6.89
CA THR A 173 1.37 -14.10 7.93
C THR A 173 2.29 -12.91 7.66
N SER A 174 2.64 -12.65 6.40
CA SER A 174 3.42 -11.49 6.03
C SER A 174 2.59 -10.21 6.11
N THR A 175 3.15 -9.17 6.73
CA THR A 175 2.56 -7.84 6.84
C THR A 175 3.53 -6.74 6.42
N SER A 176 4.75 -7.10 6.04
CA SER A 176 5.75 -6.17 5.53
C SER A 176 5.52 -5.89 4.05
N TRP A 177 5.53 -4.63 3.68
CA TRP A 177 5.35 -4.18 2.30
C TRP A 177 6.61 -3.53 1.78
N GLY A 178 7.00 -3.89 0.56
CA GLY A 178 8.00 -3.18 -0.22
C GLY A 178 7.36 -2.01 -0.96
N LEU A 179 7.99 -0.84 -0.90
CA LEU A 179 7.53 0.37 -1.55
C LEU A 179 8.60 0.84 -2.53
N LYS A 180 8.30 0.71 -3.82
CA LYS A 180 9.20 1.11 -4.89
C LYS A 180 8.73 2.44 -5.48
N TYR A 181 9.62 3.43 -5.42
CA TYR A 181 9.38 4.74 -6.02
C TYR A 181 9.40 4.65 -7.56
N TYR A 182 8.42 5.28 -8.18
CA TYR A 182 8.35 5.53 -9.62
C TYR A 182 8.16 7.01 -9.87
N ASP A 183 9.08 7.56 -10.67
CA ASP A 183 9.03 8.92 -11.17
C ASP A 183 7.89 9.08 -12.21
N ALA A 184 7.28 10.26 -12.26
CA ALA A 184 6.19 10.59 -13.18
C ALA A 184 6.52 10.35 -14.65
N ASP A 185 7.80 10.56 -15.03
CA ASP A 185 8.27 10.37 -16.40
C ASP A 185 8.48 8.90 -16.77
N VAL A 186 8.69 8.04 -15.76
CA VAL A 186 8.92 6.60 -15.96
C VAL A 186 7.63 5.80 -15.74
N GLY A 187 6.79 6.27 -14.80
CA GLY A 187 5.49 5.68 -14.53
C GLY A 187 4.44 6.12 -15.55
N SER A 188 3.47 5.26 -15.82
CA SER A 188 2.37 5.57 -16.74
C SER A 188 1.26 6.42 -16.13
N SER A 189 1.40 6.82 -14.83
CA SER A 189 0.39 7.62 -14.13
C SER A 189 0.50 9.12 -14.38
N GLY A 190 1.63 9.61 -14.91
CA GLY A 190 1.94 11.03 -15.04
C GLY A 190 2.16 11.74 -13.69
N GLN A 191 2.38 10.97 -12.62
CA GLN A 191 2.64 11.45 -11.26
C GLN A 191 3.63 10.52 -10.58
N ASP A 192 4.43 11.06 -9.66
CA ASP A 192 5.28 10.27 -8.80
C ASP A 192 4.43 9.45 -7.84
N TYR A 193 4.80 8.19 -7.65
CA TYR A 193 4.10 7.30 -6.71
C TYR A 193 5.00 6.19 -6.20
N TYR A 194 4.57 5.59 -5.10
CA TYR A 194 5.13 4.35 -4.59
C TYR A 194 4.23 3.18 -4.96
N TYR A 195 4.76 2.25 -5.73
CA TYR A 195 4.14 0.96 -5.96
C TYR A 195 4.39 0.07 -4.75
N THR A 196 3.36 -0.67 -4.33
CA THR A 196 3.42 -1.50 -3.13
C THR A 196 3.31 -2.97 -3.49
N ARG A 197 4.16 -3.80 -2.89
CA ARG A 197 4.06 -5.25 -2.95
C ARG A 197 4.24 -5.87 -1.57
N LEU A 198 3.48 -6.92 -1.27
CA LEU A 198 3.64 -7.67 -0.03
C LEU A 198 4.94 -8.47 -0.10
N LEU A 199 5.79 -8.32 0.93
CA LEU A 199 7.03 -9.06 1.06
C LEU A 199 6.78 -10.41 1.74
N GLY A 200 7.39 -11.46 1.24
CA GLY A 200 7.24 -12.81 1.76
C GLY A 200 8.41 -13.70 1.36
N PRO A 201 8.36 -15.00 1.66
CA PRO A 201 9.48 -15.92 1.41
C PRO A 201 9.97 -15.98 -0.03
N ASN A 202 9.07 -15.67 -0.99
CA ASN A 202 9.35 -15.74 -2.43
C ASN A 202 9.35 -14.37 -3.11
N SER A 203 9.43 -13.28 -2.34
CA SER A 203 9.37 -11.92 -2.87
C SER A 203 10.73 -11.34 -3.29
N ALA A 204 11.81 -12.14 -3.22
CA ALA A 204 13.13 -11.72 -3.67
C ALA A 204 13.10 -11.28 -5.14
N ASP A 205 13.87 -10.26 -5.47
CA ASP A 205 14.04 -9.78 -6.83
C ASP A 205 14.48 -10.93 -7.76
N PRO A 206 13.72 -11.24 -8.82
CA PRO A 206 13.99 -12.43 -9.64
C PRO A 206 15.27 -12.33 -10.46
N THR A 207 15.83 -11.13 -10.62
CA THR A 207 17.05 -10.89 -11.39
C THR A 207 18.29 -10.93 -10.50
N THR A 208 18.21 -10.33 -9.32
CA THR A 208 19.35 -10.14 -8.42
C THR A 208 19.35 -11.10 -7.24
N GLY A 209 18.21 -11.70 -6.90
CA GLY A 209 18.01 -12.48 -5.68
C GLY A 209 17.98 -11.64 -4.39
N ALA A 210 18.03 -10.30 -4.51
CA ALA A 210 17.97 -9.43 -3.36
C ALA A 210 16.56 -9.46 -2.73
N PRO A 211 16.42 -9.35 -1.40
CA PRO A 211 15.11 -9.34 -0.74
C PRO A 211 14.27 -8.13 -1.12
N LEU A 212 14.90 -7.03 -1.49
CA LEU A 212 14.27 -5.81 -1.99
C LEU A 212 14.80 -5.47 -3.37
N SER A 213 13.96 -4.89 -4.21
CA SER A 213 14.37 -4.29 -5.48
C SER A 213 15.20 -3.02 -5.25
N ALA A 214 15.92 -2.58 -6.27
CA ALA A 214 16.68 -1.33 -6.18
C ALA A 214 15.73 -0.15 -5.87
N ASN A 215 16.13 0.68 -4.91
CA ASN A 215 15.36 1.85 -4.41
C ASN A 215 13.99 1.48 -3.82
N GLU A 216 13.84 0.28 -3.32
CA GLU A 216 12.67 -0.15 -2.58
C GLU A 216 12.92 0.02 -1.08
N THR A 217 11.93 0.51 -0.37
CA THR A 217 11.91 0.67 1.09
C THR A 217 10.84 -0.19 1.70
N THR A 218 10.83 -0.35 3.03
CA THR A 218 9.84 -1.17 3.72
C THR A 218 8.96 -0.35 4.63
N ALA A 219 7.70 -0.78 4.78
CA ALA A 219 6.76 -0.24 5.77
C ALA A 219 5.69 -1.29 6.09
N PHE A 220 4.85 -0.97 7.09
CA PHE A 220 3.57 -1.64 7.26
C PHE A 220 2.45 -0.77 6.67
N ILE A 221 1.34 -1.42 6.28
CA ILE A 221 0.12 -0.72 5.84
C ILE A 221 -0.92 -0.89 6.95
N LYS A 222 -1.27 0.23 7.59
CA LYS A 222 -2.28 0.32 8.66
C LYS A 222 -3.59 0.85 8.07
N ILE A 223 -4.73 0.29 8.49
CA ILE A 223 -6.04 0.87 8.22
C ILE A 223 -6.20 2.11 9.11
N SER A 224 -6.51 3.25 8.50
CA SER A 224 -6.65 4.55 9.16
C SER A 224 -8.09 5.05 9.04
N GLU A 225 -8.69 5.37 10.18
CA GLU A 225 -10.01 6.03 10.28
C GLU A 225 -9.92 7.51 9.91
#